data_25bec49534c3bf1ec8c248f0c08c3e95
#
_entry.id   25bec49534c3bf1ec8c248f0c08c3e95
#
_cell.length_a   1.000
_cell.length_b   1.000
_cell.length_c   1.000
_cell.angle_alpha   90.00
_cell.angle_beta   90.00
_cell.angle_gamma   90.00
#
_symmetry.space_group_name_H-M   'P 1'
#
loop_
_entity.id
_entity.type
_entity.pdbx_description
1 polymer ?
#
loop_
_entity_poly.entity_id
_entity_poly.type
_entity_poly.pdbx_seq_one_letter_code
_entity_poly.pdbx_strand_id
1 'polypeptide(L)'
;MTPDRSLPIAMFDSGVGGLTVLHECLVSLPAEDFLYLGDSAHFPYGTKSAEDLRERVVANTEMLLGRGAKLLIVACNSAASAGAEAAREIADAHGVEVVTVIDPEAEIAAAISGTGRIGVLATPATVAGGAYRRALEAQGRGLDVTEVSAPDLAPIIQNGFPFDQSVLDTVRFYCEPLRAASVDTLILGCTHYPLVAPMLQRILGRDVRLVTAGHAIAANAQRILESRALESATSGEGAYRFLCTGDVFSFRELGTRFLQMPLGDIEGV
;
A
#
# COMPACT_ATOMS: atom_id res chain seq x y z
N MET A 1 -1.65 -18.32 -20.17
CA MET A 1 -1.08 -17.51 -21.29
C MET A 1 -0.21 -16.45 -20.64
N THR A 2 0.96 -16.13 -21.21
CA THR A 2 1.77 -15.00 -20.74
C THR A 2 1.06 -13.70 -21.10
N PRO A 3 0.87 -12.74 -20.17
CA PRO A 3 0.27 -11.45 -20.49
C PRO A 3 1.05 -10.70 -21.56
N ASP A 4 0.34 -9.84 -22.31
CA ASP A 4 0.98 -8.96 -23.29
C ASP A 4 1.73 -7.84 -22.56
N ARG A 5 3.00 -7.60 -22.94
CA ARG A 5 3.84 -6.53 -22.41
C ARG A 5 3.28 -5.11 -22.62
N SER A 6 2.36 -4.93 -23.56
CA SER A 6 1.68 -3.67 -23.83
C SER A 6 0.53 -3.37 -22.85
N LEU A 7 0.15 -4.34 -22.00
CA LEU A 7 -0.87 -4.14 -20.99
C LEU A 7 -0.32 -3.31 -19.80
N PRO A 8 -1.17 -2.55 -19.11
CA PRO A 8 -0.74 -1.78 -17.94
C PRO A 8 -0.41 -2.66 -16.74
N ILE A 9 0.32 -2.09 -15.80
CA ILE A 9 0.37 -2.56 -14.41
C ILE A 9 -0.92 -2.09 -13.73
N ALA A 10 -1.76 -3.02 -13.28
CA ALA A 10 -2.94 -2.68 -12.51
C ALA A 10 -2.60 -2.54 -11.03
N MET A 11 -3.20 -1.56 -10.35
CA MET A 11 -3.02 -1.32 -8.92
C MET A 11 -4.36 -0.94 -8.29
N PHE A 12 -4.66 -1.44 -7.09
CA PHE A 12 -5.81 -0.95 -6.33
C PHE A 12 -5.53 -0.70 -4.86
N ASP A 13 -6.32 0.19 -4.30
CA ASP A 13 -6.36 0.54 -2.88
C ASP A 13 -7.81 0.85 -2.47
N SER A 14 -8.07 0.97 -1.16
CA SER A 14 -9.37 1.35 -0.61
C SER A 14 -9.83 2.78 -0.98
N GLY A 15 -8.97 3.56 -1.60
CA GLY A 15 -9.24 4.94 -1.98
C GLY A 15 -8.03 5.64 -2.58
N VAL A 16 -7.64 6.77 -1.99
CA VAL A 16 -6.53 7.60 -2.47
C VAL A 16 -5.18 7.23 -1.85
N GLY A 17 -5.16 6.46 -0.76
CA GLY A 17 -3.93 6.16 -0.01
C GLY A 17 -2.87 5.47 -0.86
N GLY A 18 -3.26 4.49 -1.66
CA GLY A 18 -2.36 3.75 -2.55
C GLY A 18 -1.67 4.59 -3.63
N LEU A 19 -2.11 5.83 -3.83
CA LEU A 19 -1.41 6.78 -4.71
C LEU A 19 -0.01 7.14 -4.18
N THR A 20 0.26 6.98 -2.88
CA THR A 20 1.63 7.07 -2.35
C THR A 20 2.52 5.94 -2.85
N VAL A 21 1.97 4.74 -3.02
CA VAL A 21 2.68 3.59 -3.62
C VAL A 21 2.84 3.80 -5.12
N LEU A 22 1.79 4.26 -5.80
CA LEU A 22 1.84 4.58 -7.22
C LEU A 22 2.92 5.63 -7.51
N HIS A 23 3.04 6.69 -6.71
CA HIS A 23 4.07 7.71 -6.86
C HIS A 23 5.48 7.10 -6.97
N GLU A 24 5.83 6.20 -6.07
CA GLU A 24 7.14 5.52 -6.11
C GLU A 24 7.29 4.61 -7.34
N CYS A 25 6.19 3.96 -7.76
CA CYS A 25 6.20 3.16 -8.98
C CYS A 25 6.41 4.03 -10.23
N LEU A 26 5.79 5.22 -10.32
CA LEU A 26 5.98 6.14 -11.44
C LEU A 26 7.42 6.65 -11.55
N VAL A 27 8.07 6.89 -10.39
CA VAL A 27 9.48 7.31 -10.34
C VAL A 27 10.41 6.18 -10.77
N SER A 28 10.12 4.94 -10.33
CA SER A 28 11.01 3.79 -10.56
C SER A 28 10.78 3.09 -11.90
N LEU A 29 9.57 3.16 -12.44
CA LEU A 29 9.11 2.47 -13.65
C LEU A 29 8.48 3.48 -14.64
N PRO A 30 9.20 4.52 -15.06
CA PRO A 30 8.61 5.65 -15.78
C PRO A 30 8.08 5.31 -17.18
N ALA A 31 8.51 4.20 -17.77
CA ALA A 31 8.06 3.75 -19.09
C ALA A 31 6.83 2.81 -19.03
N GLU A 32 6.36 2.47 -17.84
CA GLU A 32 5.25 1.56 -17.65
C GLU A 32 3.90 2.29 -17.61
N ASP A 33 2.90 1.69 -18.25
CA ASP A 33 1.52 2.14 -18.14
C ASP A 33 0.91 1.65 -16.84
N PHE A 34 0.13 2.50 -16.17
CA PHE A 34 -0.58 2.16 -14.93
C PHE A 34 -2.08 2.34 -15.07
N LEU A 35 -2.83 1.38 -14.49
CA LEU A 35 -4.27 1.45 -14.27
C LEU A 35 -4.54 1.38 -12.77
N TYR A 36 -4.84 2.50 -12.14
CA TYR A 36 -5.11 2.60 -10.72
C TYR A 36 -6.60 2.60 -10.43
N LEU A 37 -7.04 1.76 -9.48
CA LEU A 37 -8.40 1.74 -8.95
C LEU A 37 -8.41 2.18 -7.48
N GLY A 38 -9.11 3.27 -7.18
CA GLY A 38 -9.45 3.67 -5.82
C GLY A 38 -10.87 3.25 -5.46
N ASP A 39 -11.02 2.26 -4.58
CA ASP A 39 -12.34 1.79 -4.13
C ASP A 39 -12.93 2.70 -3.05
N SER A 40 -13.04 4.00 -3.36
CA SER A 40 -13.39 5.06 -2.41
C SER A 40 -14.86 5.02 -1.94
N ALA A 41 -15.77 4.36 -2.66
CA ALA A 41 -17.13 4.13 -2.19
C ALA A 41 -17.17 3.23 -0.93
N HIS A 42 -16.16 2.41 -0.73
CA HIS A 42 -16.08 1.46 0.39
C HIS A 42 -15.01 1.83 1.44
N PHE A 43 -14.38 3.02 1.31
CA PHE A 43 -13.44 3.55 2.30
C PHE A 43 -14.17 3.81 3.65
N PRO A 44 -13.52 3.60 4.82
CA PRO A 44 -12.20 3.00 5.01
C PRO A 44 -12.24 1.45 5.09
N TYR A 45 -11.21 0.78 4.59
CA TYR A 45 -11.06 -0.68 4.72
C TYR A 45 -10.61 -1.12 6.12
N GLY A 46 -9.90 -0.25 6.82
CA GLY A 46 -9.22 -0.58 8.07
C GLY A 46 -10.10 -1.05 9.22
N THR A 47 -11.41 -0.82 9.16
CA THR A 47 -12.40 -1.23 10.19
C THR A 47 -13.38 -2.29 9.71
N LYS A 48 -13.21 -2.80 8.48
CA LYS A 48 -14.07 -3.83 7.90
C LYS A 48 -13.68 -5.22 8.40
N SER A 49 -14.62 -6.17 8.31
CA SER A 49 -14.35 -7.58 8.56
C SER A 49 -13.41 -8.18 7.51
N ALA A 50 -12.75 -9.29 7.85
CA ALA A 50 -11.91 -10.02 6.89
C ALA A 50 -12.72 -10.56 5.69
N GLU A 51 -13.99 -10.94 5.93
CA GLU A 51 -14.90 -11.40 4.88
C GLU A 51 -15.25 -10.29 3.90
N ASP A 52 -15.70 -9.11 4.42
CA ASP A 52 -15.97 -7.93 3.58
C ASP A 52 -14.74 -7.52 2.76
N LEU A 53 -13.56 -7.54 3.38
CA LEU A 53 -12.31 -7.18 2.70
C LEU A 53 -11.97 -8.18 1.58
N ARG A 54 -12.16 -9.47 1.83
CA ARG A 54 -11.93 -10.50 0.81
C ARG A 54 -12.87 -10.32 -0.38
N GLU A 55 -14.15 -10.04 -0.14
CA GLU A 55 -15.11 -9.75 -1.21
C GLU A 55 -14.69 -8.53 -2.05
N ARG A 56 -14.22 -7.46 -1.39
CA ARG A 56 -13.71 -6.27 -2.11
C ARG A 56 -12.47 -6.60 -2.93
N VAL A 57 -11.54 -7.38 -2.37
CA VAL A 57 -10.34 -7.81 -3.10
C VAL A 57 -10.70 -8.62 -4.34
N VAL A 58 -11.62 -9.56 -4.22
CA VAL A 58 -12.13 -10.35 -5.37
C VAL A 58 -12.71 -9.42 -6.44
N ALA A 59 -13.66 -8.56 -6.07
CA ALA A 59 -14.33 -7.67 -7.01
C ALA A 59 -13.35 -6.71 -7.72
N ASN A 60 -12.43 -6.11 -6.98
CA ASN A 60 -11.44 -5.19 -7.53
C ASN A 60 -10.43 -5.91 -8.45
N THR A 61 -10.02 -7.13 -8.07
CA THR A 61 -9.12 -7.96 -8.89
C THR A 61 -9.78 -8.35 -10.20
N GLU A 62 -11.02 -8.87 -10.16
CA GLU A 62 -11.77 -9.23 -11.36
C GLU A 62 -12.02 -8.04 -12.28
N MET A 63 -12.37 -6.88 -11.70
CA MET A 63 -12.58 -5.64 -12.47
C MET A 63 -11.32 -5.22 -13.22
N LEU A 64 -10.16 -5.21 -12.54
CA LEU A 64 -8.90 -4.79 -13.14
C LEU A 64 -8.39 -5.78 -14.18
N LEU A 65 -8.42 -7.08 -13.87
CA LEU A 65 -7.98 -8.12 -14.81
C LEU A 65 -8.92 -8.23 -16.01
N GLY A 66 -10.22 -7.97 -15.84
CA GLY A 66 -11.18 -7.88 -16.94
C GLY A 66 -10.88 -6.72 -17.92
N ARG A 67 -10.15 -5.68 -17.47
CA ARG A 67 -9.68 -4.58 -18.33
C ARG A 67 -8.31 -4.87 -18.98
N GLY A 68 -7.69 -5.98 -18.60
CA GLY A 68 -6.34 -6.37 -19.03
C GLY A 68 -5.24 -5.75 -18.18
N ALA A 69 -4.37 -6.60 -17.65
CA ALA A 69 -3.18 -6.19 -16.91
C ALA A 69 -2.08 -7.23 -17.08
N LYS A 70 -0.82 -6.80 -17.04
CA LYS A 70 0.35 -7.68 -17.06
C LYS A 70 0.90 -8.01 -15.67
N LEU A 71 0.56 -7.18 -14.69
CA LEU A 71 0.92 -7.30 -13.29
C LEU A 71 -0.19 -6.67 -12.44
N LEU A 72 -0.50 -7.24 -11.28
CA LEU A 72 -1.44 -6.69 -10.31
C LEU A 72 -0.71 -6.31 -9.02
N ILE A 73 -0.93 -5.07 -8.55
CA ILE A 73 -0.42 -4.59 -7.27
C ILE A 73 -1.59 -4.35 -6.30
N VAL A 74 -1.58 -5.04 -5.16
CA VAL A 74 -2.49 -4.79 -4.04
C VAL A 74 -1.82 -3.81 -3.09
N ALA A 75 -2.07 -2.51 -3.28
CA ALA A 75 -1.41 -1.44 -2.54
C ALA A 75 -1.97 -1.26 -1.12
N CYS A 76 -3.23 -1.63 -0.88
CA CYS A 76 -3.88 -1.50 0.42
C CYS A 76 -3.42 -2.58 1.40
N ASN A 77 -2.82 -2.19 2.54
CA ASN A 77 -2.36 -3.13 3.57
C ASN A 77 -3.51 -3.95 4.18
N SER A 78 -4.68 -3.34 4.40
CA SER A 78 -5.86 -4.05 4.90
C SER A 78 -6.37 -5.08 3.90
N ALA A 79 -6.41 -4.72 2.61
CA ALA A 79 -6.78 -5.63 1.52
C ALA A 79 -5.77 -6.77 1.40
N ALA A 80 -4.48 -6.47 1.40
CA ALA A 80 -3.41 -7.47 1.33
C ALA A 80 -3.46 -8.45 2.51
N SER A 81 -3.71 -7.94 3.74
CA SER A 81 -3.79 -8.77 4.94
C SER A 81 -4.93 -9.80 4.90
N ALA A 82 -6.08 -9.45 4.29
CA ALA A 82 -7.29 -10.27 4.29
C ALA A 82 -7.50 -11.06 3.00
N GLY A 83 -6.99 -10.58 1.85
CA GLY A 83 -7.40 -11.10 0.54
C GLY A 83 -6.27 -11.39 -0.44
N ALA A 84 -4.99 -11.33 -0.04
CA ALA A 84 -3.87 -11.57 -0.95
C ALA A 84 -3.94 -12.92 -1.69
N GLU A 85 -4.34 -13.98 -0.99
CA GLU A 85 -4.51 -15.32 -1.60
C GLU A 85 -5.62 -15.34 -2.64
N ALA A 86 -6.78 -14.73 -2.33
CA ALA A 86 -7.88 -14.66 -3.28
C ALA A 86 -7.48 -13.86 -4.54
N ALA A 87 -6.72 -12.78 -4.39
CA ALA A 87 -6.19 -12.05 -5.53
C ALA A 87 -5.25 -12.91 -6.39
N ARG A 88 -4.37 -13.70 -5.75
CA ARG A 88 -3.45 -14.61 -6.46
C ARG A 88 -4.20 -15.71 -7.21
N GLU A 89 -5.17 -16.36 -6.56
CA GLU A 89 -6.00 -17.42 -7.19
C GLU A 89 -6.69 -16.92 -8.48
N ILE A 90 -7.25 -15.70 -8.45
CA ILE A 90 -7.89 -15.10 -9.62
C ILE A 90 -6.84 -14.72 -10.68
N ALA A 91 -5.74 -14.11 -10.27
CA ALA A 91 -4.70 -13.63 -11.16
C ALA A 91 -3.98 -14.79 -11.87
N ASP A 92 -3.77 -15.91 -11.19
CA ASP A 92 -3.16 -17.12 -11.76
C ASP A 92 -3.96 -17.66 -12.95
N ALA A 93 -5.30 -17.60 -12.89
CA ALA A 93 -6.17 -17.99 -14.01
C ALA A 93 -5.96 -17.10 -15.26
N HIS A 94 -5.45 -15.88 -15.08
CA HIS A 94 -5.10 -14.94 -16.14
C HIS A 94 -3.62 -14.95 -16.50
N GLY A 95 -2.78 -15.74 -15.80
CA GLY A 95 -1.33 -15.77 -15.96
C GLY A 95 -0.64 -14.51 -15.44
N VAL A 96 -1.30 -13.73 -14.57
CA VAL A 96 -0.83 -12.47 -14.00
C VAL A 96 -0.22 -12.69 -12.61
N GLU A 97 0.96 -12.11 -12.36
CA GLU A 97 1.55 -12.12 -11.01
C GLU A 97 0.90 -11.05 -10.11
N VAL A 98 0.91 -11.31 -8.79
CA VAL A 98 0.40 -10.38 -7.79
C VAL A 98 1.51 -9.93 -6.85
N VAL A 99 1.72 -8.63 -6.75
CA VAL A 99 2.57 -7.99 -5.76
C VAL A 99 1.72 -7.43 -4.63
N THR A 100 2.10 -7.71 -3.38
CA THR A 100 1.45 -7.16 -2.19
C THR A 100 2.44 -6.35 -1.35
N VAL A 101 1.94 -5.49 -0.49
CA VAL A 101 2.76 -4.56 0.30
C VAL A 101 3.47 -5.21 1.51
N ILE A 102 2.90 -6.29 2.07
CA ILE A 102 3.28 -6.78 3.41
C ILE A 102 4.64 -7.47 3.41
N ASP A 103 4.85 -8.45 2.52
CA ASP A 103 6.08 -9.24 2.51
C ASP A 103 7.32 -8.38 2.24
N PRO A 104 7.33 -7.47 1.23
CA PRO A 104 8.47 -6.60 0.98
C PRO A 104 8.80 -5.65 2.14
N GLU A 105 7.78 -5.12 2.82
CA GLU A 105 7.99 -4.26 4.00
C GLU A 105 8.59 -5.05 5.17
N ALA A 106 8.11 -6.27 5.42
CA ALA A 106 8.62 -7.15 6.47
C ALA A 106 10.08 -7.54 6.20
N GLU A 107 10.43 -7.88 4.96
CA GLU A 107 11.80 -8.19 4.53
C GLU A 107 12.75 -7.01 4.79
N ILE A 108 12.36 -5.80 4.35
CA ILE A 108 13.17 -4.60 4.56
C ILE A 108 13.32 -4.31 6.06
N ALA A 109 12.22 -4.31 6.81
CA ALA A 109 12.26 -4.02 8.24
C ALA A 109 13.18 -5.01 8.98
N ALA A 110 13.07 -6.30 8.69
CA ALA A 110 13.95 -7.31 9.27
C ALA A 110 15.43 -7.12 8.89
N ALA A 111 15.68 -6.72 7.62
CA ALA A 111 17.06 -6.51 7.14
C ALA A 111 17.74 -5.30 7.78
N ILE A 112 17.00 -4.19 7.99
CA ILE A 112 17.58 -2.94 8.49
C ILE A 112 17.56 -2.82 10.02
N SER A 113 16.71 -3.58 10.73
CA SER A 113 16.65 -3.50 12.20
C SER A 113 17.96 -3.97 12.82
N GLY A 114 18.55 -3.11 13.64
CA GLY A 114 19.80 -3.40 14.35
C GLY A 114 19.59 -4.14 15.67
N THR A 115 18.44 -3.93 16.32
CA THR A 115 18.10 -4.53 17.62
C THR A 115 17.09 -5.67 17.52
N GLY A 116 16.45 -5.85 16.37
CA GLY A 116 15.36 -6.80 16.17
C GLY A 116 14.03 -6.35 16.78
N ARG A 117 13.93 -5.12 17.31
CA ARG A 117 12.68 -4.57 17.87
C ARG A 117 11.96 -3.76 16.81
N ILE A 118 10.94 -4.38 16.20
CA ILE A 118 10.20 -3.81 15.08
C ILE A 118 8.81 -3.41 15.54
N GLY A 119 8.43 -2.16 15.26
CA GLY A 119 7.06 -1.68 15.39
C GLY A 119 6.28 -1.86 14.08
N VAL A 120 4.99 -2.11 14.19
CA VAL A 120 4.04 -2.06 13.07
C VAL A 120 2.90 -1.14 13.48
N LEU A 121 2.77 0.00 12.84
CA LEU A 121 1.62 0.88 12.98
C LEU A 121 0.66 0.60 11.82
N ALA A 122 -0.54 0.10 12.11
CA ALA A 122 -1.46 -0.35 11.07
C ALA A 122 -2.93 -0.15 11.46
N THR A 123 -3.84 -0.43 10.53
CA THR A 123 -5.28 -0.39 10.79
C THR A 123 -5.72 -1.61 11.63
N PRO A 124 -6.90 -1.55 12.29
CA PRO A 124 -7.44 -2.71 13.03
C PRO A 124 -7.52 -3.97 12.20
N ALA A 125 -8.01 -3.91 10.95
CA ALA A 125 -8.13 -5.07 10.08
C ALA A 125 -6.75 -5.68 9.74
N THR A 126 -5.73 -4.85 9.51
CA THR A 126 -4.36 -5.31 9.23
C THR A 126 -3.75 -6.02 10.42
N VAL A 127 -3.88 -5.43 11.63
CA VAL A 127 -3.36 -6.02 12.88
C VAL A 127 -4.10 -7.33 13.20
N ALA A 128 -5.45 -7.32 13.14
CA ALA A 128 -6.25 -8.51 13.41
C ALA A 128 -5.96 -9.67 12.43
N GLY A 129 -5.64 -9.34 11.18
CA GLY A 129 -5.24 -10.32 10.17
C GLY A 129 -3.88 -10.97 10.44
N GLY A 130 -3.03 -10.37 11.28
CA GLY A 130 -1.73 -10.92 11.71
C GLY A 130 -0.72 -11.14 10.57
N ALA A 131 -0.91 -10.51 9.41
CA ALA A 131 -0.10 -10.77 8.24
C ALA A 131 1.34 -10.28 8.42
N TYR A 132 1.55 -9.09 9.02
CA TYR A 132 2.90 -8.59 9.33
C TYR A 132 3.62 -9.47 10.34
N ARG A 133 2.93 -9.93 11.38
CA ARG A 133 3.50 -10.83 12.37
C ARG A 133 4.01 -12.11 11.70
N ARG A 134 3.18 -12.76 10.88
CA ARG A 134 3.60 -13.97 10.14
C ARG A 134 4.77 -13.69 9.19
N ALA A 135 4.73 -12.59 8.44
CA ALA A 135 5.78 -12.22 7.51
C ALA A 135 7.13 -11.95 8.21
N LEU A 136 7.10 -11.29 9.38
CA LEU A 136 8.29 -11.03 10.20
C LEU A 136 8.81 -12.31 10.88
N GLU A 137 7.94 -13.18 11.38
CA GLU A 137 8.31 -14.49 11.94
C GLU A 137 8.98 -15.38 10.89
N ALA A 138 8.52 -15.33 9.64
CA ALA A 138 9.10 -16.07 8.53
C ALA A 138 10.56 -15.65 8.20
N GLN A 139 10.99 -14.46 8.63
CA GLN A 139 12.40 -14.03 8.49
C GLN A 139 13.35 -14.80 9.40
N GLY A 140 12.86 -15.57 10.38
CA GLY A 140 13.64 -16.51 11.20
C GLY A 140 14.70 -15.86 12.11
N ARG A 141 14.61 -14.57 12.40
CA ARG A 141 15.62 -13.78 13.14
C ARG A 141 15.30 -13.57 14.62
N GLY A 142 14.23 -14.16 15.15
CA GLY A 142 13.82 -13.96 16.55
C GLY A 142 13.45 -12.50 16.83
N LEU A 143 12.69 -11.87 15.93
CA LEU A 143 12.30 -10.46 16.02
C LEU A 143 11.26 -10.23 17.12
N ASP A 144 11.40 -9.12 17.85
CA ASP A 144 10.40 -8.64 18.81
C ASP A 144 9.49 -7.63 18.13
N VAL A 145 8.22 -8.01 17.93
CA VAL A 145 7.26 -7.28 17.11
C VAL A 145 6.18 -6.63 17.98
N THR A 146 6.12 -5.31 17.96
CA THR A 146 5.08 -4.51 18.60
C THR A 146 4.11 -3.96 17.57
N GLU A 147 2.87 -4.49 17.53
CA GLU A 147 1.81 -4.02 16.62
C GLU A 147 0.91 -3.02 17.34
N VAL A 148 0.67 -1.88 16.70
CA VAL A 148 -0.23 -0.83 17.18
C VAL A 148 -1.36 -0.63 16.19
N SER A 149 -2.59 -0.84 16.68
CA SER A 149 -3.82 -0.64 15.90
C SER A 149 -4.27 0.81 15.99
N ALA A 150 -4.44 1.48 14.84
CA ALA A 150 -4.83 2.89 14.73
C ALA A 150 -6.10 3.05 13.87
N PRO A 151 -7.31 2.89 14.47
CA PRO A 151 -8.57 2.84 13.73
C PRO A 151 -8.96 4.15 13.03
N ASP A 152 -8.63 5.27 13.60
CA ASP A 152 -9.04 6.61 13.17
C ASP A 152 -7.92 7.37 12.41
N LEU A 153 -6.69 6.89 12.43
CA LEU A 153 -5.56 7.63 11.88
C LEU A 153 -5.65 7.82 10.36
N ALA A 154 -6.05 6.82 9.59
CA ALA A 154 -6.19 6.95 8.14
C ALA A 154 -7.30 7.95 7.74
N PRO A 155 -8.53 7.88 8.32
CA PRO A 155 -9.55 8.92 8.10
C PRO A 155 -9.10 10.33 8.49
N ILE A 156 -8.43 10.48 9.63
CA ILE A 156 -7.92 11.77 10.08
C ILE A 156 -6.89 12.34 9.11
N ILE A 157 -5.95 11.52 8.64
CA ILE A 157 -4.95 11.95 7.65
C ILE A 157 -5.63 12.36 6.35
N GLN A 158 -6.60 11.58 5.87
CA GLN A 158 -7.28 11.86 4.61
C GLN A 158 -8.04 13.20 4.64
N ASN A 159 -8.70 13.52 5.76
CA ASN A 159 -9.58 14.68 5.90
C ASN A 159 -8.93 15.87 6.62
N GLY A 160 -7.86 15.66 7.35
CA GLY A 160 -7.23 16.66 8.22
C GLY A 160 -6.17 17.53 7.56
N PHE A 161 -6.22 17.74 6.25
CA PHE A 161 -5.21 18.54 5.55
C PHE A 161 -5.63 20.01 5.40
N PRO A 162 -4.78 21.01 5.74
CA PRO A 162 -3.44 20.87 6.33
C PRO A 162 -3.47 20.29 7.75
N PHE A 163 -2.45 19.51 8.12
CA PHE A 163 -2.41 18.85 9.41
C PHE A 163 -2.35 19.86 10.56
N ASP A 164 -3.25 19.70 11.52
CA ASP A 164 -3.37 20.53 12.70
C ASP A 164 -2.86 19.83 13.98
N GLN A 165 -3.10 20.46 15.12
CA GLN A 165 -2.70 19.91 16.42
C GLN A 165 -3.38 18.58 16.76
N SER A 166 -4.62 18.36 16.30
CA SER A 166 -5.34 17.11 16.56
C SER A 166 -4.70 15.91 15.89
N VAL A 167 -4.24 16.09 14.65
CA VAL A 167 -3.46 15.05 13.94
C VAL A 167 -2.17 14.72 14.69
N LEU A 168 -1.44 15.75 15.15
CA LEU A 168 -0.21 15.58 15.91
C LEU A 168 -0.44 14.81 17.23
N ASP A 169 -1.51 15.13 17.96
CA ASP A 169 -1.83 14.49 19.22
C ASP A 169 -2.25 13.03 19.01
N THR A 170 -3.01 12.75 17.96
CA THR A 170 -3.36 11.39 17.55
C THR A 170 -2.10 10.57 17.19
N VAL A 171 -1.20 11.13 16.41
CA VAL A 171 0.08 10.46 16.08
C VAL A 171 0.91 10.20 17.34
N ARG A 172 0.98 11.15 18.28
CA ARG A 172 1.68 10.94 19.57
C ARG A 172 1.09 9.78 20.35
N PHE A 173 -0.24 9.74 20.47
CA PHE A 173 -0.94 8.67 21.18
C PHE A 173 -0.56 7.29 20.64
N TYR A 174 -0.58 7.10 19.33
CA TYR A 174 -0.20 5.82 18.71
C TYR A 174 1.31 5.53 18.77
N CYS A 175 2.16 6.53 18.96
CA CYS A 175 3.60 6.33 19.14
C CYS A 175 3.99 5.89 20.57
N GLU A 176 3.14 6.07 21.58
CA GLU A 176 3.50 5.73 22.99
C GLU A 176 3.89 4.26 23.19
N PRO A 177 3.11 3.26 22.72
CA PRO A 177 3.49 1.85 22.84
C PRO A 177 4.80 1.52 22.11
N LEU A 178 5.02 2.13 20.94
CA LEU A 178 6.23 1.92 20.13
C LEU A 178 7.47 2.46 20.85
N ARG A 179 7.35 3.62 21.50
CA ARG A 179 8.43 4.19 22.32
C ARG A 179 8.72 3.35 23.55
N ALA A 180 7.67 2.87 24.24
CA ALA A 180 7.80 1.99 25.41
C ALA A 180 8.53 0.68 25.04
N ALA A 181 8.24 0.13 23.86
CA ALA A 181 8.92 -1.05 23.32
C ALA A 181 10.34 -0.75 22.80
N SER A 182 10.74 0.52 22.74
CA SER A 182 12.05 0.95 22.22
C SER A 182 12.34 0.38 20.82
N VAL A 183 11.35 0.43 19.91
CA VAL A 183 11.52 -0.04 18.55
C VAL A 183 12.60 0.77 17.83
N ASP A 184 13.43 0.12 17.02
CA ASP A 184 14.43 0.77 16.17
C ASP A 184 14.01 0.88 14.72
N THR A 185 12.97 0.17 14.36
CA THR A 185 12.38 0.16 13.02
C THR A 185 10.86 0.17 13.13
N LEU A 186 10.18 0.99 12.31
CA LEU A 186 8.74 1.10 12.28
C LEU A 186 8.21 0.90 10.86
N ILE A 187 7.38 -0.13 10.66
CA ILE A 187 6.62 -0.33 9.44
C ILE A 187 5.37 0.55 9.47
N LEU A 188 5.19 1.34 8.40
CA LEU A 188 3.99 2.14 8.19
C LEU A 188 2.94 1.31 7.45
N GLY A 189 2.28 0.40 8.16
CA GLY A 189 1.35 -0.60 7.64
C GLY A 189 -0.01 -0.05 7.17
N CYS A 190 -0.01 1.14 6.57
CA CYS A 190 -1.13 1.77 5.90
C CYS A 190 -0.62 2.80 4.89
N THR A 191 -1.20 2.81 3.70
CA THR A 191 -0.84 3.71 2.59
C THR A 191 -1.03 5.21 2.89
N HIS A 192 -1.79 5.55 3.93
CA HIS A 192 -1.96 6.94 4.40
C HIS A 192 -0.79 7.44 5.26
N TYR A 193 -0.15 6.55 6.00
CA TYR A 193 0.81 6.94 7.05
C TYR A 193 2.11 7.59 6.54
N PRO A 194 2.58 7.36 5.30
CA PRO A 194 3.70 8.13 4.76
C PRO A 194 3.51 9.65 4.79
N LEU A 195 2.27 10.16 4.70
CA LEU A 195 1.98 11.60 4.79
C LEU A 195 2.29 12.21 6.18
N VAL A 196 2.25 11.41 7.23
CA VAL A 196 2.62 11.83 8.59
C VAL A 196 3.99 11.32 9.03
N ALA A 197 4.78 10.73 8.12
CA ALA A 197 6.13 10.24 8.41
C ALA A 197 7.04 11.28 9.09
N PRO A 198 7.03 12.57 8.71
CA PRO A 198 7.81 13.59 9.43
C PRO A 198 7.39 13.77 10.89
N MET A 199 6.09 13.62 11.21
CA MET A 199 5.58 13.69 12.58
C MET A 199 6.00 12.46 13.37
N LEU A 200 5.85 11.25 12.78
CA LEU A 200 6.32 10.00 13.36
C LEU A 200 7.81 10.05 13.67
N GLN A 201 8.62 10.48 12.72
CA GLN A 201 10.07 10.62 12.89
C GLN A 201 10.44 11.59 14.01
N ARG A 202 9.72 12.73 14.12
CA ARG A 202 9.94 13.71 15.19
C ARG A 202 9.60 13.15 16.58
N ILE A 203 8.56 12.33 16.69
CA ILE A 203 8.05 11.79 17.96
C ILE A 203 8.89 10.58 18.42
N LEU A 204 9.23 9.69 17.50
CA LEU A 204 9.97 8.48 17.79
C LEU A 204 11.48 8.71 17.91
N GLY A 205 11.99 9.77 17.29
CA GLY A 205 13.41 10.08 17.22
C GLY A 205 14.06 9.67 15.89
N ARG A 206 15.20 10.28 15.58
CA ARG A 206 15.89 10.09 14.29
C ARG A 206 16.52 8.71 14.11
N ASP A 207 16.72 8.00 15.20
CA ASP A 207 17.33 6.67 15.19
C ASP A 207 16.33 5.56 14.82
N VAL A 208 15.02 5.84 14.86
CA VAL A 208 13.99 4.90 14.41
C VAL A 208 13.87 4.98 12.89
N ARG A 209 14.06 3.86 12.22
CA ARG A 209 13.95 3.75 10.76
C ARG A 209 12.51 3.52 10.36
N LEU A 210 11.96 4.35 9.47
CA LEU A 210 10.62 4.18 8.95
C LEU A 210 10.67 3.35 7.66
N VAL A 211 9.79 2.36 7.55
CA VAL A 211 9.63 1.50 6.36
C VAL A 211 8.28 1.78 5.74
N THR A 212 8.27 2.03 4.44
CA THR A 212 7.08 2.25 3.62
C THR A 212 7.07 1.30 2.42
N ALA A 213 5.88 0.96 1.93
CA ALA A 213 5.70 0.00 0.84
C ALA A 213 6.28 0.45 -0.51
N GLY A 214 6.19 1.74 -0.84
CA GLY A 214 6.32 2.23 -2.21
C GLY A 214 7.58 1.75 -2.93
N HIS A 215 8.76 2.05 -2.38
CA HIS A 215 10.03 1.68 -3.02
C HIS A 215 10.22 0.16 -3.13
N ALA A 216 9.84 -0.60 -2.10
CA ALA A 216 9.93 -2.04 -2.11
C ALA A 216 9.02 -2.69 -3.17
N ILE A 217 7.81 -2.15 -3.31
CA ILE A 217 6.84 -2.58 -4.31
C ILE A 217 7.36 -2.31 -5.73
N ALA A 218 7.86 -1.10 -5.97
CA ALA A 218 8.42 -0.73 -7.27
C ALA A 218 9.58 -1.65 -7.67
N ALA A 219 10.53 -1.92 -6.76
CA ALA A 219 11.65 -2.83 -7.00
C ALA A 219 11.19 -4.29 -7.23
N ASN A 220 10.16 -4.75 -6.51
CA ASN A 220 9.60 -6.08 -6.72
C ASN A 220 8.87 -6.20 -8.06
N ALA A 221 8.06 -5.19 -8.40
CA ALA A 221 7.39 -5.11 -9.71
C ALA A 221 8.41 -5.14 -10.86
N GLN A 222 9.47 -4.32 -10.78
CA GLN A 222 10.55 -4.31 -11.77
C GLN A 222 11.16 -5.71 -11.96
N ARG A 223 11.53 -6.37 -10.88
CA ARG A 223 12.11 -7.72 -10.91
C ARG A 223 11.20 -8.75 -11.59
N ILE A 224 9.89 -8.67 -11.34
CA ILE A 224 8.91 -9.55 -11.98
C ILE A 224 8.82 -9.26 -13.48
N LEU A 225 8.70 -7.99 -13.87
CA LEU A 225 8.64 -7.59 -15.28
C LEU A 225 9.88 -8.07 -16.04
N GLU A 226 11.08 -7.82 -15.51
CA GLU A 226 12.37 -8.28 -16.10
C GLU A 226 12.41 -9.81 -16.24
N SER A 227 12.07 -10.55 -15.17
CA SER A 227 12.14 -12.02 -15.17
C SER A 227 11.17 -12.68 -16.15
N ARG A 228 10.07 -12.00 -16.50
CA ARG A 228 9.04 -12.48 -17.43
C ARG A 228 9.09 -11.83 -18.81
N ALA A 229 10.05 -10.93 -19.06
CA ALA A 229 10.15 -10.13 -20.28
C ALA A 229 8.88 -9.34 -20.60
N LEU A 230 8.25 -8.76 -19.54
CA LEU A 230 7.01 -7.98 -19.61
C LEU A 230 7.25 -6.47 -19.53
N GLU A 231 8.50 -6.01 -19.52
CA GLU A 231 8.84 -4.59 -19.51
C GLU A 231 8.24 -3.87 -20.74
N SER A 232 7.80 -2.65 -20.56
CA SER A 232 7.30 -1.83 -21.66
C SER A 232 8.34 -1.68 -22.77
N ALA A 233 7.90 -1.74 -24.02
CA ALA A 233 8.76 -1.45 -25.17
C ALA A 233 8.85 0.05 -25.46
N THR A 234 8.09 0.87 -24.75
CA THR A 234 8.01 2.32 -24.95
C THR A 234 9.31 2.99 -24.49
N SER A 235 9.84 3.88 -25.33
CA SER A 235 11.03 4.68 -24.98
C SER A 235 10.68 6.01 -24.29
N GLY A 236 9.41 6.27 -24.07
CA GLY A 236 8.87 7.48 -23.45
C GLY A 236 8.24 7.22 -22.08
N GLU A 237 7.58 8.22 -21.55
CA GLU A 237 6.79 8.13 -20.32
C GLU A 237 5.53 7.31 -20.58
N GLY A 238 5.16 6.45 -19.61
CA GLY A 238 3.96 5.64 -19.65
C GLY A 238 2.67 6.46 -19.43
N ALA A 239 1.54 5.85 -19.74
CA ALA A 239 0.22 6.45 -19.53
C ALA A 239 -0.36 6.05 -18.17
N TYR A 240 -1.06 6.98 -17.51
CA TYR A 240 -1.69 6.75 -16.22
C TYR A 240 -3.19 6.94 -16.32
N ARG A 241 -3.95 5.92 -15.96
CA ARG A 241 -5.43 5.94 -15.93
C ARG A 241 -5.93 5.66 -14.53
N PHE A 242 -6.97 6.39 -14.13
CA PHE A 242 -7.54 6.30 -12.80
C PHE A 242 -9.00 5.88 -12.87
N LEU A 243 -9.37 4.92 -12.03
CA LEU A 243 -10.73 4.44 -11.79
C LEU A 243 -11.13 4.78 -10.35
N CYS A 244 -12.39 5.14 -10.14
CA CYS A 244 -12.92 5.48 -8.84
C CYS A 244 -14.33 4.92 -8.68
N THR A 245 -14.59 4.16 -7.63
CA THR A 245 -15.94 3.64 -7.31
C THR A 245 -16.83 4.65 -6.60
N GLY A 246 -16.26 5.75 -6.07
CA GLY A 246 -16.96 6.80 -5.34
C GLY A 246 -17.07 8.09 -6.12
N ASP A 247 -17.12 9.22 -5.39
CA ASP A 247 -17.21 10.54 -5.98
C ASP A 247 -15.88 10.95 -6.66
N VAL A 248 -15.93 11.12 -7.97
CA VAL A 248 -14.77 11.46 -8.82
C VAL A 248 -14.15 12.81 -8.46
N PHE A 249 -14.96 13.79 -8.05
CA PHE A 249 -14.46 15.11 -7.69
C PHE A 249 -13.63 15.05 -6.40
N SER A 250 -14.19 14.44 -5.36
CA SER A 250 -13.48 14.22 -4.09
C SER A 250 -12.23 13.38 -4.29
N PHE A 251 -12.30 12.33 -5.13
CA PHE A 251 -11.16 11.49 -5.43
C PHE A 251 -10.04 12.28 -6.11
N ARG A 252 -10.36 13.19 -7.05
CA ARG A 252 -9.39 14.07 -7.71
C ARG A 252 -8.72 15.02 -6.73
N GLU A 253 -9.52 15.68 -5.89
CA GLU A 253 -9.02 16.66 -4.92
C GLU A 253 -8.05 16.02 -3.91
N LEU A 254 -8.49 14.93 -3.28
CA LEU A 254 -7.67 14.19 -2.32
C LEU A 254 -6.47 13.53 -3.01
N GLY A 255 -6.71 12.86 -4.13
CA GLY A 255 -5.69 12.10 -4.84
C GLY A 255 -4.50 12.95 -5.29
N THR A 256 -4.74 14.20 -5.71
CA THR A 256 -3.66 15.13 -6.05
C THR A 256 -2.67 15.34 -4.90
N ARG A 257 -3.15 15.31 -3.66
CA ARG A 257 -2.29 15.45 -2.46
C ARG A 257 -1.46 14.19 -2.20
N PHE A 258 -2.06 13.01 -2.40
CA PHE A 258 -1.40 11.73 -2.17
C PHE A 258 -0.41 11.38 -3.28
N LEU A 259 -0.77 11.62 -4.53
CA LEU A 259 0.11 11.38 -5.68
C LEU A 259 1.20 12.46 -5.83
N GLN A 260 1.01 13.63 -5.21
CA GLN A 260 1.89 14.81 -5.33
C GLN A 260 2.00 15.37 -6.75
N MET A 261 1.04 15.03 -7.61
CA MET A 261 0.89 15.55 -8.96
C MET A 261 -0.59 15.55 -9.36
N PRO A 262 -1.02 16.37 -10.34
CA PRO A 262 -2.41 16.35 -10.80
C PRO A 262 -2.81 14.97 -11.33
N LEU A 263 -3.98 14.49 -10.94
CA LEU A 263 -4.60 13.32 -11.58
C LEU A 263 -5.19 13.77 -12.92
N GLY A 264 -4.88 13.00 -13.96
CA GLY A 264 -5.47 13.15 -15.27
C GLY A 264 -6.98 12.78 -15.31
N ASP A 265 -7.41 12.13 -16.35
CA ASP A 265 -8.80 11.67 -16.46
C ASP A 265 -9.10 10.55 -15.46
N ILE A 266 -10.25 10.66 -14.80
CA ILE A 266 -10.73 9.69 -13.82
C ILE A 266 -12.07 9.15 -14.31
N GLU A 267 -12.16 7.85 -14.49
CA GLU A 267 -13.40 7.13 -14.85
C GLU A 267 -14.11 6.71 -13.56
N GLY A 268 -15.39 7.09 -13.42
CA GLY A 268 -16.28 6.52 -12.39
C GLY A 268 -16.75 5.12 -12.79
N VAL A 269 -16.64 4.15 -11.87
CA VAL A 269 -16.98 2.73 -12.11
C VAL A 269 -17.90 2.17 -11.04
#